data_4d999f941382d152b38e5553477d158c
#
_entry.id   4d999f941382d152b38e5553477d158c
#
_cell.length_a   1.000
_cell.length_b   1.000
_cell.length_c   1.000
_cell.angle_alpha   90.00
_cell.angle_beta   90.00
_cell.angle_gamma   90.00
#
_symmetry.space_group_name_H-M   'P 1'
#
loop_
_entity.id
_entity.type
_entity.pdbx_description
1 polymer ?
#
loop_
_entity_poly.entity_id
_entity_poly.type
_entity_poly.pdbx_seq_one_letter_code
_entity_poly.pdbx_strand_id
1 'polypeptide(L)'
;MPAMLLGAMLAAQALDAPSGKVVLTLTGLISEGNQGKTKAEFDMAMLEKLPQHRLKTRTPWHEEVREYTGPRLRDVLAAVKSSGKTIRAIALNDYVVEIPMEDIEKYDVIVARLANGRPMTIREKGPLFIMYPFDSSETLQSPLYYGRAAWQLKAIEIR
;
A
#
# COMPACT_ATOMS: atom_id res chain seq x y z
N MET A 1 -35.63 37.02 11.68
CA MET A 1 -35.18 36.24 10.49
C MET A 1 -34.20 35.22 10.97
N PRO A 2 -34.55 33.93 11.02
CA PRO A 2 -33.55 32.93 11.36
C PRO A 2 -32.67 32.68 10.14
N ALA A 3 -31.35 32.83 10.30
CA ALA A 3 -30.38 32.45 9.30
C ALA A 3 -30.33 30.91 9.23
N MET A 4 -30.76 30.34 8.10
CA MET A 4 -30.53 28.96 7.79
C MET A 4 -29.04 28.74 7.53
N LEU A 5 -28.35 28.15 8.48
CA LEU A 5 -27.03 27.57 8.26
C LEU A 5 -27.22 26.32 7.39
N LEU A 6 -27.00 26.45 6.08
CA LEU A 6 -26.79 25.31 5.22
C LEU A 6 -25.45 24.68 5.64
N GLY A 7 -25.52 23.66 6.49
CA GLY A 7 -24.41 22.77 6.71
C GLY A 7 -24.14 22.02 5.40
N ALA A 8 -23.06 22.39 4.71
CA ALA A 8 -22.55 21.56 3.62
C ALA A 8 -22.10 20.23 4.22
N MET A 9 -22.93 19.20 4.11
CA MET A 9 -22.48 17.82 4.29
C MET A 9 -21.49 17.54 3.18
N LEU A 10 -20.21 17.55 3.51
CA LEU A 10 -19.18 16.94 2.67
C LEU A 10 -19.52 15.45 2.59
N ALA A 11 -20.17 15.06 1.50
CA ALA A 11 -20.35 13.66 1.19
C ALA A 11 -18.96 13.01 1.12
N ALA A 12 -18.71 12.00 1.95
CA ALA A 12 -17.51 11.18 1.84
C ALA A 12 -17.47 10.63 0.42
N GLN A 13 -16.43 11.00 -0.36
CA GLN A 13 -16.29 10.54 -1.73
C GLN A 13 -16.04 9.04 -1.69
N ALA A 14 -16.90 8.27 -2.36
CA ALA A 14 -16.67 6.87 -2.62
C ALA A 14 -15.37 6.69 -3.43
N LEU A 15 -14.69 5.57 -3.26
CA LEU A 15 -13.48 5.24 -4.02
C LEU A 15 -13.82 5.19 -5.51
N ASP A 16 -13.09 5.92 -6.33
CA ASP A 16 -13.27 5.95 -7.77
C ASP A 16 -13.02 4.57 -8.40
N ALA A 17 -13.68 4.29 -9.52
CA ALA A 17 -13.35 3.12 -10.32
C ALA A 17 -12.00 3.33 -11.04
N PRO A 18 -11.19 2.26 -11.23
CA PRO A 18 -9.96 2.38 -11.98
C PRO A 18 -10.25 2.72 -13.44
N SER A 19 -9.48 3.64 -14.01
CA SER A 19 -9.54 4.01 -15.44
C SER A 19 -8.55 3.25 -16.29
N GLY A 20 -7.53 2.65 -15.68
CA GLY A 20 -6.47 1.88 -16.33
C GLY A 20 -6.42 0.43 -15.85
N LYS A 21 -5.31 -0.22 -16.17
CA LYS A 21 -5.06 -1.60 -15.73
C LYS A 21 -5.00 -1.68 -14.19
N VAL A 22 -5.77 -2.58 -13.61
CA VAL A 22 -5.71 -2.87 -12.17
C VAL A 22 -4.36 -3.48 -11.81
N VAL A 23 -3.68 -2.87 -10.84
CA VAL A 23 -2.37 -3.34 -10.36
C VAL A 23 -2.42 -3.83 -8.91
N LEU A 24 -3.46 -3.45 -8.16
CA LEU A 24 -3.63 -3.86 -6.76
C LEU A 24 -5.10 -4.06 -6.44
N THR A 25 -5.42 -5.19 -5.83
CA THR A 25 -6.78 -5.49 -5.36
C THR A 25 -6.76 -5.68 -3.84
N LEU A 26 -7.66 -4.99 -3.15
CA LEU A 26 -7.86 -5.13 -1.71
C LEU A 26 -9.20 -5.82 -1.44
N THR A 27 -9.20 -6.78 -0.52
CA THR A 27 -10.39 -7.54 -0.09
C THR A 27 -10.36 -7.73 1.43
N GLY A 28 -11.40 -8.37 1.95
CA GLY A 28 -11.53 -8.70 3.38
C GLY A 28 -12.24 -7.60 4.16
N LEU A 29 -11.68 -7.22 5.30
CA LEU A 29 -12.30 -6.26 6.22
C LEU A 29 -12.13 -4.81 5.74
N ILE A 30 -12.80 -4.48 4.66
CA ILE A 30 -12.90 -3.12 4.11
C ILE A 30 -14.35 -2.66 4.10
N SER A 31 -14.60 -1.35 4.14
CA SER A 31 -15.94 -0.77 4.09
C SER A 31 -16.16 0.17 2.92
N GLU A 32 -15.11 0.54 2.19
CA GLU A 32 -15.17 1.31 0.97
C GLU A 32 -14.52 0.53 -0.18
N GLY A 33 -15.33 0.18 -1.17
CA GLY A 33 -14.88 -0.50 -2.37
C GLY A 33 -15.33 0.22 -3.63
N ASN A 34 -14.83 -0.19 -4.77
CA ASN A 34 -15.28 0.26 -6.10
C ASN A 34 -15.75 -0.92 -6.97
N GLN A 35 -15.69 -2.12 -6.42
CA GLN A 35 -16.27 -3.35 -6.96
C GLN A 35 -17.17 -3.95 -5.87
N GLY A 36 -18.25 -3.23 -5.50
CA GLY A 36 -19.02 -3.52 -4.30
C GLY A 36 -18.31 -3.01 -3.05
N LYS A 37 -18.82 -3.36 -1.86
CA LYS A 37 -18.29 -2.89 -0.57
C LYS A 37 -17.11 -3.70 -0.05
N THR A 38 -16.87 -4.87 -0.61
CA THR A 38 -15.89 -5.85 -0.09
C THR A 38 -14.68 -6.01 -0.97
N LYS A 39 -14.62 -5.29 -2.09
CA LYS A 39 -13.51 -5.35 -3.03
C LYS A 39 -13.17 -3.96 -3.56
N ALA A 40 -11.90 -3.62 -3.50
CA ALA A 40 -11.37 -2.38 -4.05
C ALA A 40 -10.24 -2.67 -5.03
N GLU A 41 -10.34 -2.11 -6.22
CA GLU A 41 -9.34 -2.23 -7.27
C GLU A 41 -8.66 -0.89 -7.51
N PHE A 42 -7.33 -0.91 -7.57
CA PHE A 42 -6.50 0.27 -7.82
C PHE A 42 -5.72 0.09 -9.11
N ASP A 43 -5.75 1.10 -9.95
CA ASP A 43 -4.78 1.26 -11.02
C ASP A 43 -3.57 2.08 -10.52
N MET A 44 -2.55 2.24 -11.34
CA MET A 44 -1.36 2.99 -10.95
C MET A 44 -1.67 4.46 -10.70
N ALA A 45 -2.55 5.07 -11.48
CA ALA A 45 -2.92 6.47 -11.32
C ALA A 45 -3.59 6.73 -9.96
N MET A 46 -4.40 5.81 -9.48
CA MET A 46 -5.03 5.91 -8.16
C MET A 46 -4.00 5.86 -7.03
N LEU A 47 -2.99 5.00 -7.14
CA LEU A 47 -1.89 4.93 -6.18
C LEU A 47 -1.03 6.21 -6.20
N GLU A 48 -0.83 6.80 -7.37
CA GLU A 48 -0.10 8.06 -7.52
C GLU A 48 -0.82 9.26 -6.88
N LYS A 49 -2.14 9.24 -6.84
CA LYS A 49 -2.96 10.32 -6.23
C LYS A 49 -2.92 10.30 -4.70
N LEU A 50 -2.60 9.19 -4.09
CA LEU A 50 -2.41 9.13 -2.65
C LEU A 50 -1.14 9.91 -2.27
N PRO A 51 -1.01 10.40 -1.03
CA PRO A 51 0.22 11.04 -0.59
C PRO A 51 1.43 10.12 -0.84
N GLN A 52 2.43 10.61 -1.55
CA GLN A 52 3.63 9.85 -1.87
C GLN A 52 4.66 10.02 -0.77
N HIS A 53 5.28 8.92 -0.38
CA HIS A 53 6.38 8.90 0.56
C HIS A 53 7.64 8.35 -0.13
N ARG A 54 8.77 9.00 0.12
CA ARG A 54 10.08 8.57 -0.37
C ARG A 54 10.88 8.02 0.80
N LEU A 55 11.48 6.86 0.62
CA LEU A 55 12.41 6.33 1.61
C LEU A 55 13.67 5.80 0.91
N LYS A 56 14.81 6.11 1.51
CA LYS A 56 16.10 5.59 1.09
C LYS A 56 16.50 4.48 2.04
N THR A 57 16.80 3.32 1.49
CA THR A 57 17.19 2.18 2.30
C THR A 57 18.07 1.21 1.52
N ARG A 58 18.94 0.53 2.25
CA ARG A 58 19.56 -0.71 1.80
C ARG A 58 18.56 -1.84 1.97
N THR A 59 18.73 -2.87 1.19
CA THR A 59 17.97 -4.11 1.28
C THR A 59 18.91 -5.30 1.14
N PRO A 60 18.51 -6.50 1.59
CA PRO A 60 19.35 -7.68 1.39
C PRO A 60 19.46 -8.11 -0.09
N TRP A 61 18.66 -7.51 -0.98
CA TRP A 61 18.63 -7.86 -2.41
C TRP A 61 19.50 -6.95 -3.28
N HIS A 62 19.97 -5.83 -2.74
CA HIS A 62 20.76 -4.83 -3.47
C HIS A 62 21.86 -4.28 -2.57
N GLU A 63 23.06 -4.12 -3.11
CA GLU A 63 24.21 -3.61 -2.35
C GLU A 63 24.14 -2.10 -2.09
N GLU A 64 23.61 -1.35 -3.07
CA GLU A 64 23.52 0.09 -2.95
C GLU A 64 22.22 0.55 -2.27
N VAL A 65 22.28 1.73 -1.67
CA VAL A 65 21.09 2.43 -1.18
C VAL A 65 20.22 2.82 -2.36
N ARG A 66 18.93 2.55 -2.28
CA ARG A 66 17.93 2.95 -3.28
C ARG A 66 16.87 3.82 -2.66
N GLU A 67 16.34 4.75 -3.46
CA GLU A 67 15.17 5.53 -3.10
C GLU A 67 13.91 4.87 -3.66
N TYR A 68 13.02 4.47 -2.78
CA TYR A 68 11.71 3.92 -3.13
C TYR A 68 10.64 4.97 -2.93
N THR A 69 9.69 5.04 -3.84
CA THR A 69 8.59 6.00 -3.80
C THR A 69 7.26 5.28 -3.94
N GLY A 70 6.30 5.65 -3.12
CA GLY A 70 4.94 5.16 -3.19
C GLY A 70 4.10 5.65 -2.02
N PRO A 71 2.80 5.37 -2.03
CA PRO A 71 1.96 5.67 -0.89
C PRO A 71 2.34 4.82 0.33
N ARG A 72 2.15 5.36 1.52
CA ARG A 72 2.24 4.54 2.74
C ARG A 72 1.15 3.49 2.71
N LEU A 73 1.48 2.29 3.16
CA LEU A 73 0.50 1.20 3.22
C LEU A 73 -0.70 1.57 4.09
N ARG A 74 -0.49 2.30 5.19
CA ARG A 74 -1.59 2.81 6.03
C ARG A 74 -2.53 3.74 5.28
N ASP A 75 -2.04 4.52 4.33
CA ASP A 75 -2.87 5.42 3.53
C ASP A 75 -3.69 4.66 2.48
N VAL A 76 -3.12 3.61 1.90
CA VAL A 76 -3.85 2.68 1.01
C VAL A 76 -4.98 2.01 1.77
N LEU A 77 -4.71 1.52 2.98
CA LEU A 77 -5.72 0.88 3.84
C LEU A 77 -6.79 1.87 4.31
N ALA A 78 -6.41 3.11 4.60
CA ALA A 78 -7.35 4.17 4.98
C ALA A 78 -8.30 4.53 3.84
N ALA A 79 -7.84 4.49 2.59
CA ALA A 79 -8.67 4.76 1.41
C ALA A 79 -9.85 3.78 1.27
N VAL A 80 -9.70 2.57 1.77
CA VAL A 80 -10.76 1.53 1.76
C VAL A 80 -11.43 1.36 3.11
N LYS A 81 -11.14 2.23 4.08
CA LYS A 81 -11.65 2.17 5.45
C LYS A 81 -11.55 0.77 6.02
N SER A 82 -10.34 0.24 6.02
CA SER A 82 -10.06 -1.10 6.54
C SER A 82 -10.19 -1.15 8.05
N SER A 83 -10.56 -2.32 8.54
CA SER A 83 -10.50 -2.69 9.95
C SER A 83 -9.89 -4.07 10.04
N GLY A 84 -9.08 -4.35 11.05
CA GLY A 84 -8.47 -5.67 11.18
C GLY A 84 -7.13 -5.60 11.88
N LYS A 85 -6.55 -6.76 12.11
CA LYS A 85 -5.30 -6.91 12.87
C LYS A 85 -4.12 -7.31 12.02
N THR A 86 -4.37 -7.93 10.87
CA THR A 86 -3.34 -8.41 9.95
C THR A 86 -3.75 -8.18 8.51
N ILE A 87 -2.77 -8.13 7.64
CA ILE A 87 -3.00 -8.22 6.20
C ILE A 87 -2.25 -9.43 5.64
N ARG A 88 -2.80 -10.00 4.58
CA ARG A 88 -2.11 -10.97 3.73
C ARG A 88 -1.73 -10.29 2.43
N ALA A 89 -0.43 -10.13 2.20
CA ALA A 89 0.09 -9.61 0.95
C ALA A 89 0.32 -10.78 -0.01
N ILE A 90 -0.21 -10.66 -1.22
CA ILE A 90 -0.21 -11.73 -2.22
C ILE A 90 0.55 -11.24 -3.45
N ALA A 91 1.58 -11.98 -3.84
CA ALA A 91 2.42 -11.70 -5.00
C ALA A 91 1.83 -12.28 -6.30
N LEU A 92 2.38 -11.85 -7.44
CA LEU A 92 1.96 -12.33 -8.76
C LEU A 92 2.07 -13.85 -8.92
N ASN A 93 3.02 -14.49 -8.24
CA ASN A 93 3.20 -15.96 -8.23
C ASN A 93 2.41 -16.66 -7.14
N ASP A 94 1.44 -15.97 -6.52
CA ASP A 94 0.59 -16.46 -5.44
C ASP A 94 1.33 -16.70 -4.09
N TYR A 95 2.58 -16.28 -3.96
CA TYR A 95 3.26 -16.25 -2.67
C TYR A 95 2.52 -15.32 -1.72
N VAL A 96 2.30 -15.78 -0.49
CA VAL A 96 1.55 -15.03 0.53
C VAL A 96 2.42 -14.81 1.75
N VAL A 97 2.39 -13.59 2.26
CA VAL A 97 3.03 -13.23 3.53
C VAL A 97 2.05 -12.46 4.40
N GLU A 98 2.06 -12.74 5.71
CA GLU A 98 1.27 -11.99 6.68
C GLU A 98 2.08 -10.83 7.24
N ILE A 99 1.43 -9.66 7.33
CA ILE A 99 2.00 -8.45 7.92
C ILE A 99 1.05 -8.00 9.03
N PRO A 100 1.52 -7.92 10.29
CA PRO A 100 0.68 -7.42 11.37
C PRO A 100 0.39 -5.92 11.19
N MET A 101 -0.81 -5.49 11.53
CA MET A 101 -1.21 -4.09 11.45
C MET A 101 -0.30 -3.20 12.31
N GLU A 102 0.26 -3.74 13.39
CA GLU A 102 1.24 -3.06 14.24
C GLU A 102 2.43 -2.53 13.45
N ASP A 103 2.98 -3.30 12.49
CA ASP A 103 4.08 -2.84 11.64
C ASP A 103 3.67 -1.63 10.80
N ILE A 104 2.46 -1.68 10.27
CA ILE A 104 1.92 -0.64 9.38
C ILE A 104 1.67 0.65 10.14
N GLU A 105 1.27 0.56 11.39
CA GLU A 105 1.05 1.71 12.27
C GLU A 105 2.36 2.28 12.81
N LYS A 106 3.31 1.41 13.14
CA LYS A 106 4.57 1.79 13.79
C LYS A 106 5.63 2.31 12.81
N TYR A 107 5.70 1.75 11.62
CA TYR A 107 6.71 2.07 10.62
C TYR A 107 6.09 2.71 9.38
N ASP A 108 6.86 3.52 8.67
CA ASP A 108 6.48 4.08 7.39
C ASP A 108 6.66 3.06 6.25
N VAL A 109 5.95 1.94 6.35
CA VAL A 109 5.91 0.93 5.29
C VAL A 109 5.19 1.52 4.09
N ILE A 110 5.78 1.41 2.91
CA ILE A 110 5.18 1.92 1.68
C ILE A 110 4.83 0.81 0.70
N VAL A 111 3.86 1.09 -0.17
CA VAL A 111 3.65 0.33 -1.39
C VAL A 111 4.47 1.03 -2.47
N ALA A 112 5.72 0.60 -2.63
CA ALA A 112 6.63 1.22 -3.59
C ALA A 112 6.17 0.95 -5.02
N ARG A 113 6.05 2.01 -5.81
CA ARG A 113 5.75 1.96 -7.24
C ARG A 113 6.94 2.40 -8.09
N LEU A 114 7.92 3.09 -7.50
CA LEU A 114 9.14 3.55 -8.14
C LEU A 114 10.36 3.12 -7.33
N ALA A 115 11.44 2.80 -8.02
CA ALA A 115 12.78 2.66 -7.48
C ALA A 115 13.71 3.59 -8.21
N ASN A 116 14.44 4.46 -7.47
CA ASN A 116 15.27 5.52 -8.04
C ASN A 116 14.55 6.36 -9.10
N GLY A 117 13.28 6.69 -8.84
CA GLY A 117 12.44 7.51 -9.72
C GLY A 117 11.87 6.80 -10.95
N ARG A 118 12.05 5.50 -11.08
CA ARG A 118 11.59 4.73 -12.25
C ARG A 118 10.62 3.62 -11.85
N PRO A 119 9.60 3.33 -12.68
CA PRO A 119 8.77 2.15 -12.48
C PRO A 119 9.62 0.88 -12.45
N MET A 120 9.25 -0.04 -11.58
CA MET A 120 9.91 -1.35 -11.47
C MET A 120 9.23 -2.35 -12.40
N THR A 121 10.01 -3.02 -13.22
CA THR A 121 9.54 -4.15 -14.01
C THR A 121 9.32 -5.37 -13.13
N ILE A 122 8.62 -6.38 -13.64
CA ILE A 122 8.45 -7.66 -12.93
C ILE A 122 9.81 -8.28 -12.59
N ARG A 123 10.78 -8.18 -13.49
CA ARG A 123 12.15 -8.63 -13.27
C ARG A 123 12.84 -7.92 -12.12
N GLU A 124 12.50 -6.65 -11.90
CA GLU A 124 13.04 -5.79 -10.84
C GLU A 124 12.18 -5.83 -9.57
N LYS A 125 11.36 -6.86 -9.40
CA LYS A 125 10.45 -7.08 -8.26
C LYS A 125 9.21 -6.19 -8.23
N GLY A 126 8.91 -5.51 -9.37
CA GLY A 126 7.69 -4.74 -9.55
C GLY A 126 6.49 -5.57 -10.04
N PRO A 127 5.40 -4.90 -10.38
CA PRO A 127 5.25 -3.45 -10.43
C PRO A 127 5.14 -2.77 -9.06
N LEU A 128 4.72 -3.49 -8.03
CA LEU A 128 4.60 -2.97 -6.66
C LEU A 128 5.42 -3.81 -5.69
N PHE A 129 5.99 -3.14 -4.69
CA PHE A 129 6.88 -3.74 -3.73
C PHE A 129 6.57 -3.16 -2.34
N ILE A 130 6.17 -3.99 -1.39
CA ILE A 130 6.03 -3.54 -0.01
C ILE A 130 7.43 -3.32 0.56
N MET A 131 7.76 -2.07 0.87
CA MET A 131 9.08 -1.69 1.33
C MET A 131 9.03 -1.14 2.75
N TYR A 132 9.87 -1.74 3.60
CA TYR A 132 10.10 -1.28 4.96
C TYR A 132 11.28 -0.30 4.99
N PRO A 133 11.28 0.66 5.92
CA PRO A 133 12.41 1.57 6.11
C PRO A 133 13.55 0.87 6.90
N PHE A 134 14.19 -0.11 6.29
CA PHE A 134 15.16 -0.99 6.95
C PHE A 134 16.32 -0.24 7.60
N ASP A 135 16.83 0.82 6.94
CA ASP A 135 17.95 1.60 7.47
C ASP A 135 17.55 2.51 8.66
N SER A 136 16.25 2.66 8.93
CA SER A 136 15.78 3.51 10.03
C SER A 136 15.88 2.83 11.41
N SER A 137 16.04 1.52 11.46
CA SER A 137 16.07 0.75 12.71
C SER A 137 16.76 -0.59 12.52
N GLU A 138 17.67 -0.93 13.43
CA GLU A 138 18.31 -2.25 13.46
C GLU A 138 17.29 -3.38 13.64
N THR A 139 16.20 -3.12 14.36
CA THR A 139 15.12 -4.09 14.54
C THR A 139 14.56 -4.59 13.22
N LEU A 140 14.49 -3.73 12.22
CA LEU A 140 13.96 -4.08 10.89
C LEU A 140 14.95 -4.90 10.05
N GLN A 141 16.22 -4.91 10.41
CA GLN A 141 17.28 -5.60 9.68
C GLN A 141 17.39 -7.06 10.13
N SER A 142 16.32 -7.82 9.86
CA SER A 142 16.24 -9.24 10.24
C SER A 142 15.44 -10.04 9.21
N PRO A 143 15.65 -11.36 9.14
CA PRO A 143 14.89 -12.24 8.23
C PRO A 143 13.38 -12.11 8.38
N LEU A 144 12.89 -11.86 9.59
CA LEU A 144 11.45 -11.68 9.85
C LEU A 144 10.87 -10.51 9.03
N TYR A 145 11.50 -9.34 9.11
CA TYR A 145 11.02 -8.15 8.41
C TYR A 145 11.35 -8.18 6.92
N TYR A 146 12.48 -8.74 6.53
CA TYR A 146 12.78 -8.97 5.12
C TYR A 146 11.74 -9.87 4.45
N GLY A 147 11.27 -10.89 5.16
CA GLY A 147 10.22 -11.78 4.67
C GLY A 147 8.86 -11.09 4.50
N ARG A 148 8.61 -10.00 5.24
CA ARG A 148 7.37 -9.21 5.13
C ARG A 148 7.39 -8.20 3.99
N ALA A 149 8.54 -7.89 3.43
CA ALA A 149 8.68 -7.01 2.29
C ALA A 149 8.32 -7.76 0.99
N ALA A 150 7.03 -7.90 0.75
CA ALA A 150 6.51 -8.65 -0.40
C ALA A 150 6.76 -7.89 -1.70
N TRP A 151 7.48 -8.49 -2.63
CA TRP A 151 7.66 -7.96 -3.98
C TRP A 151 6.63 -8.52 -4.95
N GLN A 152 6.52 -7.91 -6.14
CA GLN A 152 5.53 -8.29 -7.15
C GLN A 152 4.12 -8.36 -6.57
N LEU A 153 3.78 -7.41 -5.73
CA LEU A 153 2.50 -7.36 -5.04
C LEU A 153 1.35 -7.21 -6.04
N LYS A 154 0.32 -8.03 -5.91
CA LYS A 154 -0.92 -7.92 -6.70
C LYS A 154 -2.17 -7.73 -5.86
N ALA A 155 -2.19 -8.22 -4.63
CA ALA A 155 -3.38 -8.17 -3.80
C ALA A 155 -3.05 -8.11 -2.31
N ILE A 156 -3.99 -7.55 -1.55
CA ILE A 156 -3.96 -7.50 -0.10
C ILE A 156 -5.33 -7.94 0.42
N GLU A 157 -5.35 -8.90 1.33
CA GLU A 157 -6.53 -9.33 2.06
C GLU A 157 -6.40 -8.87 3.51
N ILE A 158 -7.36 -8.09 3.99
CA ILE A 158 -7.36 -7.58 5.36
C ILE A 158 -8.17 -8.52 6.26
N ARG A 159 -7.59 -8.90 7.39
CA ARG A 159 -8.19 -9.80 8.38
C ARG A 159 -8.21 -9.23 9.78
#